data_d3cad7cfe42e320e71f6ae32768809c5
#
_entry.id   d3cad7cfe42e320e71f6ae32768809c5
#
_cell.length_a   1.000
_cell.length_b   1.000
_cell.length_c   1.000
_cell.angle_alpha   90.00
_cell.angle_beta   90.00
_cell.angle_gamma   90.00
#
_symmetry.space_group_name_H-M   'P 1'
#
loop_
_entity.id
_entity.type
_entity.pdbx_description
1 polymer ?
#
loop_
_entity_poly.entity_id
_entity_poly.type
_entity_poly.pdbx_seq_one_letter_code
_entity_poly.pdbx_strand_id
1 'polypeptide(L)' 'NTLAWTQVSTILLAILVTVFISEWVSAKIRGAII' A
#
# COMPACT_ATOMS: atom_id res chain seq x y z
N ASN A 1 13.48 20.36 -6.71
CA ASN A 1 12.53 21.04 -6.16
C ASN A 1 11.35 20.26 -5.62
N THR A 2 10.32 20.92 -5.18
CA THR A 2 9.23 20.24 -4.52
C THR A 2 8.47 19.29 -5.43
N LEU A 3 8.41 19.58 -6.72
CA LEU A 3 7.69 18.73 -7.66
C LEU A 3 8.33 17.35 -7.78
N ALA A 4 9.64 17.30 -7.92
CA ALA A 4 10.32 16.01 -8.03
C ALA A 4 10.20 15.24 -6.72
N TRP A 5 10.26 15.93 -5.62
CA TRP A 5 10.14 15.31 -4.30
C TRP A 5 8.74 14.72 -4.12
N THR A 6 7.73 15.47 -4.54
CA THR A 6 6.35 15.02 -4.44
C THR A 6 6.10 13.79 -5.30
N GLN A 7 6.69 13.77 -6.49
CA GLN A 7 6.52 12.64 -7.40
C GLN A 7 7.09 11.36 -6.80
N VAL A 8 8.28 11.44 -6.25
CA VAL A 8 8.92 10.28 -5.63
C VAL A 8 8.09 9.82 -4.44
N SER A 9 7.62 10.76 -3.64
CA SER A 9 6.80 10.44 -2.48
C SER A 9 5.53 9.72 -2.87
N THR A 10 4.91 10.18 -3.95
CA THR A 10 3.66 9.56 -4.42
C THR A 10 3.89 8.12 -4.86
N ILE A 11 4.98 7.88 -5.55
CA ILE A 11 5.31 6.52 -6.00
C ILE A 11 5.54 5.61 -4.80
N LEU A 12 6.29 6.09 -3.84
CA LEU A 12 6.55 5.31 -2.63
C LEU A 12 5.27 5.02 -1.86
N LEU A 13 4.39 6.01 -1.79
CA LEU A 13 3.11 5.82 -1.13
C LEU A 13 2.26 4.80 -1.84
N ALA A 14 2.26 4.84 -3.17
CA ALA A 14 1.47 3.89 -3.93
C ALA A 14 1.94 2.46 -3.67
N ILE A 15 3.24 2.26 -3.62
CA ILE A 15 3.79 0.94 -3.34
C ILE A 15 3.42 0.51 -1.92
N LEU A 16 3.58 1.42 -0.97
CA LEU A 16 3.28 1.11 0.42
C LEU A 16 1.80 0.76 0.60
N VAL A 17 0.93 1.54 -0.01
CA VAL A 17 -0.51 1.30 0.10
C VAL A 17 -0.88 -0.03 -0.54
N THR A 18 -0.28 -0.34 -1.68
CA THR A 18 -0.56 -1.61 -2.35
C THR A 18 -0.18 -2.78 -1.47
N VAL A 19 0.99 -2.72 -0.86
CA VAL A 19 1.45 -3.79 0.04
C VAL A 19 0.53 -3.88 1.26
N PHE A 20 0.16 -2.75 1.81
CA PHE A 20 -0.70 -2.72 2.98
C PHE A 20 -2.05 -3.35 2.70
N ILE A 21 -2.65 -2.98 1.57
CA ILE A 21 -3.95 -3.53 1.18
C ILE A 21 -3.85 -5.02 0.94
N SER A 22 -2.78 -5.45 0.28
CA SER A 22 -2.57 -6.86 -0.01
C SER A 22 -2.53 -7.68 1.26
N GLU A 23 -1.78 -7.22 2.25
CA GLU A 23 -1.67 -7.94 3.52
C GLU A 23 -3.00 -7.91 4.27
N TRP A 24 -3.68 -6.79 4.23
CA TRP A 24 -4.95 -6.65 4.91
C TRP A 24 -5.98 -7.62 4.33
N VAL A 25 -6.05 -7.68 3.01
CA VAL A 25 -7.00 -8.57 2.34
C VAL A 25 -6.67 -10.03 2.64
N SER A 26 -5.38 -10.38 2.59
CA SER A 26 -4.96 -11.74 2.90
C SER A 26 -5.36 -12.14 4.31
N ALA A 27 -5.13 -11.25 5.26
CA ALA A 27 -5.48 -11.52 6.64
C ALA A 27 -6.99 -11.67 6.80
N LYS A 28 -7.75 -10.84 6.09
CA LYS A 28 -9.19 -10.89 6.19
C LYS A 28 -9.74 -12.18 5.60
N ILE A 29 -9.17 -12.63 4.51
CA ILE A 29 -9.59 -13.89 3.90
C ILE A 29 -9.35 -15.05 4.85
N ARG A 30 -8.19 -15.05 5.48
CA ARG A 30 -7.86 -16.12 6.43
C ARG A 30 -8.81 -16.11 7.63
N GLY A 31 -9.10 -14.93 8.12
CA GLY A 31 -10.01 -14.79 9.23
C GLY A 31 -11.43 -15.14 8.87
N ALA A 32 -11.85 -14.84 7.65
CA ALA A 32 -13.20 -15.12 7.21
C ALA A 32 -13.45 -16.61 7.00
N ILE A 33 -12.41 -17.33 6.62
CA ILE A 33 -12.55 -18.76 6.38
C ILE A 33 -12.77 -19.53 7.69
N ILE A 34 -12.18 -19.03 8.74
CA ILE A 34 -12.36 -19.67 10.04
C ILE A 34 -13.77 -19.44 10.56
#